data_61301473378fdc3d24eb6392893332a3
#
_entry.id   61301473378fdc3d24eb6392893332a3
#
_cell.length_a   1.000
_cell.length_b   1.000
_cell.length_c   1.000
_cell.angle_alpha   90.00
_cell.angle_beta   90.00
_cell.angle_gamma   90.00
#
_symmetry.space_group_name_H-M   'P 1'
#
loop_
_entity.id
_entity.type
_entity.pdbx_description
1 polymer ?
#
loop_
_entity_poly.entity_id
_entity_poly.type
_entity_poly.pdbx_seq_one_letter_code
_entity_poly.pdbx_strand_id
1 'polypeptide(L)'
;MGTCSTKQHIHIIDFGLSKQYRDPGTNIHIPFRDGLPLIGTARYASVNALMGVELSRRDDIESLAYILIYFMRGSLPWQTMKHQANVRKKRLLVNLDVLCDGLPIAFKKCLEYARSLEFTERPNYQYLRGLFTDLRQQHDDFEFRGLGTNRTTLRSVTLPLPIAGSDATQTETLPIQKRRIRGVQR
;
A
#
# COMPACT_ATOMS: atom_id res chain seq x y z
N MET A 1 -6.74 2.46 -19.00
CA MET A 1 -7.09 3.87 -19.31
C MET A 1 -8.12 3.89 -20.42
N GLY A 2 -9.05 4.84 -20.40
CA GLY A 2 -10.05 4.99 -21.47
C GLY A 2 -9.42 5.46 -22.78
N THR A 3 -10.16 5.31 -23.89
CA THR A 3 -9.78 5.79 -25.22
C THR A 3 -10.49 7.10 -25.54
N CYS A 4 -9.91 7.95 -26.35
CA CYS A 4 -10.48 9.25 -26.77
C CYS A 4 -10.95 10.14 -25.63
N SER A 5 -12.27 10.35 -25.50
CA SER A 5 -12.88 11.25 -24.51
C SER A 5 -12.72 10.79 -23.06
N THR A 6 -12.37 9.51 -22.79
CA THR A 6 -12.25 8.93 -21.46
C THR A 6 -10.81 8.64 -21.02
N LYS A 7 -9.82 9.23 -21.72
CA LYS A 7 -8.38 9.00 -21.42
C LYS A 7 -7.98 9.27 -19.98
N GLN A 8 -8.66 10.19 -19.30
CA GLN A 8 -8.40 10.56 -17.91
C GLN A 8 -9.14 9.69 -16.89
N HIS A 9 -10.02 8.79 -17.34
CA HIS A 9 -10.76 7.91 -16.44
C HIS A 9 -10.00 6.61 -16.20
N ILE A 10 -9.92 6.24 -14.95
CA ILE A 10 -9.40 4.93 -14.51
C ILE A 10 -10.61 4.03 -14.27
N HIS A 11 -10.60 2.87 -14.93
CA HIS A 11 -11.64 1.86 -14.77
C HIS A 11 -11.11 0.71 -13.93
N ILE A 12 -11.88 0.28 -12.93
CA ILE A 12 -11.62 -0.96 -12.20
C ILE A 12 -12.24 -2.09 -13.01
N ILE A 13 -11.45 -3.12 -13.28
CA ILE A 13 -11.83 -4.31 -14.06
C ILE A 13 -11.46 -5.57 -13.29
N ASP A 14 -11.97 -6.71 -13.73
CA ASP A 14 -11.68 -8.04 -13.17
C ASP A 14 -12.12 -8.19 -11.71
N PHE A 15 -13.43 -8.38 -11.54
CA PHE A 15 -14.02 -8.62 -10.21
C PHE A 15 -14.02 -10.10 -9.79
N GLY A 16 -13.25 -10.97 -10.49
CA GLY A 16 -13.21 -12.41 -10.23
C GLY A 16 -12.76 -12.81 -8.82
N LEU A 17 -11.97 -11.96 -8.17
CA LEU A 17 -11.52 -12.13 -6.78
C LEU A 17 -12.27 -11.21 -5.79
N SER A 18 -13.29 -10.51 -6.25
CA SER A 18 -14.09 -9.62 -5.38
C SER A 18 -14.92 -10.42 -4.39
N LYS A 19 -15.07 -9.88 -3.20
CA LYS A 19 -15.82 -10.49 -2.13
C LYS A 19 -16.75 -9.48 -1.48
N GLN A 20 -17.97 -9.90 -1.18
CA GLN A 20 -18.85 -9.09 -0.36
C GLN A 20 -18.32 -9.06 1.08
N TYR A 21 -18.16 -7.85 1.62
CA TYR A 21 -17.69 -7.64 2.99
C TYR A 21 -18.86 -7.50 4.00
N ARG A 22 -20.10 -7.44 3.49
CA ARG A 22 -21.34 -7.39 4.27
C ARG A 22 -22.40 -8.27 3.63
N ASP A 23 -23.23 -8.83 4.46
CA ASP A 23 -24.46 -9.46 4.02
C ASP A 23 -25.44 -8.40 3.49
N PRO A 24 -25.99 -8.55 2.28
CA PRO A 24 -26.84 -7.53 1.67
C PRO A 24 -28.21 -7.39 2.35
N GLY A 25 -28.71 -8.44 3.02
CA GLY A 25 -30.01 -8.42 3.71
C GLY A 25 -29.93 -7.86 5.12
N THR A 26 -28.91 -8.29 5.87
CA THR A 26 -28.75 -7.92 7.29
C THR A 26 -27.79 -6.76 7.51
N ASN A 27 -27.01 -6.40 6.51
CA ASN A 27 -25.95 -5.39 6.58
C ASN A 27 -24.83 -5.72 7.59
N ILE A 28 -24.80 -6.96 8.09
CA ILE A 28 -23.78 -7.44 9.02
C ILE A 28 -22.47 -7.68 8.26
N HIS A 29 -21.37 -7.23 8.85
CA HIS A 29 -20.03 -7.46 8.30
C HIS A 29 -19.67 -8.95 8.36
N ILE A 30 -18.93 -9.45 7.37
CA ILE A 30 -18.40 -10.83 7.39
C ILE A 30 -17.58 -11.05 8.66
N PRO A 31 -17.59 -12.30 9.20
CA PRO A 31 -16.80 -12.63 10.39
C PRO A 31 -15.30 -12.60 10.10
N PHE A 32 -14.51 -12.21 11.09
CA PHE A 32 -13.07 -12.33 11.06
C PHE A 32 -12.65 -13.80 11.07
N ARG A 33 -11.68 -14.17 10.21
CA ARG A 33 -11.10 -15.51 10.11
C ARG A 33 -9.60 -15.39 9.89
N ASP A 34 -8.86 -16.42 10.26
CA ASP A 34 -7.44 -16.58 10.00
C ASP A 34 -7.13 -17.89 9.26
N GLY A 35 -5.85 -18.16 9.02
CA GLY A 35 -5.42 -19.36 8.30
C GLY A 35 -5.81 -19.39 6.83
N LEU A 36 -6.09 -18.23 6.22
CA LEU A 36 -6.47 -18.12 4.82
C LEU A 36 -5.26 -18.08 3.90
N PRO A 37 -5.33 -18.67 2.71
CA PRO A 37 -4.27 -18.54 1.72
C PRO A 37 -4.21 -17.11 1.17
N LEU A 38 -3.01 -16.70 0.77
CA LEU A 38 -2.85 -15.43 0.06
C LEU A 38 -3.57 -15.51 -1.29
N ILE A 39 -4.47 -14.57 -1.54
CA ILE A 39 -5.16 -14.39 -2.82
C ILE A 39 -4.62 -13.13 -3.49
N GLY A 40 -4.39 -13.19 -4.79
CA GLY A 40 -3.86 -12.10 -5.58
C GLY A 40 -2.33 -12.00 -5.61
N THR A 41 -1.82 -10.85 -6.02
CA THR A 41 -0.39 -10.63 -6.23
C THR A 41 0.30 -10.16 -4.96
N ALA A 42 1.21 -10.95 -4.41
CA ALA A 42 1.95 -10.64 -3.17
C ALA A 42 2.63 -9.26 -3.18
N ARG A 43 3.02 -8.76 -4.36
CA ARG A 43 3.69 -7.47 -4.52
C ARG A 43 2.91 -6.30 -3.91
N TYR A 44 1.59 -6.30 -4.07
CA TYR A 44 0.71 -5.21 -3.62
C TYR A 44 -0.21 -5.61 -2.47
N ALA A 45 -0.20 -6.87 -2.04
CA ALA A 45 -1.04 -7.39 -0.98
C ALA A 45 -0.87 -6.59 0.32
N SER A 46 -1.92 -6.41 1.10
CA SER A 46 -1.84 -5.80 2.43
C SER A 46 -1.02 -6.66 3.40
N VAL A 47 -0.64 -6.09 4.53
CA VAL A 47 0.00 -6.86 5.62
C VAL A 47 -0.93 -7.99 6.08
N ASN A 48 -2.21 -7.72 6.24
CA ASN A 48 -3.22 -8.70 6.65
C ASN A 48 -3.34 -9.85 5.64
N ALA A 49 -3.35 -9.55 4.33
CA ALA A 49 -3.34 -10.59 3.30
C ALA A 49 -2.11 -11.52 3.40
N LEU A 50 -0.93 -10.95 3.66
CA LEU A 50 0.29 -11.72 3.86
C LEU A 50 0.29 -12.50 5.20
N MET A 51 -0.48 -12.07 6.18
CA MET A 51 -0.68 -12.76 7.45
C MET A 51 -1.71 -13.90 7.35
N GLY A 52 -2.46 -13.97 6.23
CA GLY A 52 -3.49 -14.99 6.02
C GLY A 52 -4.75 -14.76 6.84
N VAL A 53 -5.07 -13.50 7.14
CA VAL A 53 -6.32 -13.15 7.83
C VAL A 53 -7.37 -12.62 6.85
N GLU A 54 -8.63 -12.63 7.26
CA GLU A 54 -9.75 -12.17 6.45
C GLU A 54 -9.56 -10.69 6.06
N LEU A 55 -9.79 -10.40 4.78
CA LEU A 55 -9.61 -9.08 4.21
C LEU A 55 -10.88 -8.25 4.30
N SER A 56 -10.71 -6.93 4.40
CA SER A 56 -11.80 -5.98 4.40
C SER A 56 -11.40 -4.71 3.63
N ARG A 57 -12.23 -3.67 3.73
CA ARG A 57 -12.02 -2.40 3.03
C ARG A 57 -10.66 -1.74 3.28
N ARG A 58 -10.09 -1.90 4.48
CA ARG A 58 -8.77 -1.37 4.85
C ARG A 58 -7.66 -1.96 3.99
N ASP A 59 -7.81 -3.24 3.64
CA ASP A 59 -6.80 -3.99 2.88
C ASP A 59 -6.72 -3.52 1.42
N ASP A 60 -7.85 -3.17 0.83
CA ASP A 60 -7.89 -2.58 -0.52
C ASP A 60 -7.22 -1.19 -0.54
N ILE A 61 -7.43 -0.39 0.51
CA ILE A 61 -6.78 0.93 0.62
C ILE A 61 -5.27 0.77 0.81
N GLU A 62 -4.81 -0.17 1.63
CA GLU A 62 -3.38 -0.44 1.81
C GLU A 62 -2.75 -0.92 0.50
N SER A 63 -3.42 -1.81 -0.22
CA SER A 63 -2.98 -2.31 -1.53
C SER A 63 -2.89 -1.17 -2.56
N LEU A 64 -3.90 -0.31 -2.60
CA LEU A 64 -3.91 0.87 -3.47
C LEU A 64 -2.75 1.82 -3.13
N ALA A 65 -2.48 2.07 -1.86
CA ALA A 65 -1.36 2.91 -1.44
C ALA A 65 -0.01 2.35 -1.93
N TYR A 66 0.21 1.04 -1.88
CA TYR A 66 1.42 0.42 -2.45
C TYR A 66 1.51 0.57 -3.97
N ILE A 67 0.39 0.45 -4.68
CA ILE A 67 0.35 0.66 -6.14
C ILE A 67 0.74 2.12 -6.46
N LEU A 68 0.19 3.08 -5.73
CA LEU A 68 0.50 4.50 -5.93
C LEU A 68 1.98 4.80 -5.62
N ILE A 69 2.53 4.28 -4.53
CA ILE A 69 3.96 4.38 -4.20
C ILE A 69 4.82 3.75 -5.31
N TYR A 70 4.41 2.58 -5.81
CA TYR A 70 5.10 1.93 -6.92
C TYR A 70 5.11 2.80 -8.19
N PHE A 71 4.00 3.44 -8.54
CA PHE A 71 3.95 4.34 -9.70
C PHE A 71 4.86 5.55 -9.54
N MET A 72 5.02 6.07 -8.33
CA MET A 72 5.90 7.21 -8.06
C MET A 72 7.38 6.82 -8.00
N ARG A 73 7.71 5.64 -7.45
CA ARG A 73 9.10 5.21 -7.22
C ARG A 73 9.64 4.27 -8.29
N GLY A 74 8.78 3.64 -9.10
CA GLY A 74 9.15 2.60 -10.06
C GLY A 74 9.45 1.24 -9.42
N SER A 75 9.58 1.15 -8.10
CA SER A 75 9.91 -0.09 -7.39
C SER A 75 9.39 -0.12 -5.96
N LEU A 76 9.27 -1.35 -5.41
CA LEU A 76 8.98 -1.58 -3.99
C LEU A 76 10.11 -2.41 -3.38
N PRO A 77 10.47 -2.21 -2.10
CA PRO A 77 11.62 -2.87 -1.46
C PRO A 77 11.55 -4.41 -1.41
N TRP A 78 10.39 -4.98 -1.66
CA TRP A 78 10.16 -6.44 -1.70
C TRP A 78 9.89 -7.00 -3.09
N GLN A 79 10.00 -6.18 -4.14
CA GLN A 79 9.60 -6.54 -5.50
C GLN A 79 10.36 -7.75 -6.08
N THR A 80 11.63 -7.88 -5.74
CA THR A 80 12.51 -8.94 -6.23
C THR A 80 12.48 -10.21 -5.38
N MET A 81 11.75 -10.19 -4.26
CA MET A 81 11.69 -11.32 -3.35
C MET A 81 10.80 -12.43 -3.91
N LYS A 82 11.36 -13.64 -4.06
CA LYS A 82 10.65 -14.80 -4.63
C LYS A 82 9.73 -15.50 -3.61
N HIS A 83 10.10 -15.47 -2.32
CA HIS A 83 9.38 -16.21 -1.27
C HIS A 83 8.42 -15.28 -0.50
N GLN A 84 7.16 -15.69 -0.37
CA GLN A 84 6.13 -14.94 0.36
C GLN A 84 6.51 -14.64 1.81
N ALA A 85 7.19 -15.57 2.49
CA ALA A 85 7.67 -15.37 3.85
C ALA A 85 8.62 -14.17 3.97
N ASN A 86 9.51 -13.99 3.00
CA ASN A 86 10.44 -12.87 2.95
C ASN A 86 9.71 -11.55 2.63
N VAL A 87 8.75 -11.58 1.71
CA VAL A 87 7.89 -10.43 1.42
C VAL A 87 7.14 -10.02 2.67
N ARG A 88 6.52 -10.97 3.39
CA ARG A 88 5.81 -10.74 4.65
C ARG A 88 6.73 -10.10 5.70
N LYS A 89 7.90 -10.71 5.96
CA LYS A 89 8.87 -10.20 6.92
C LYS A 89 9.30 -8.77 6.58
N LYS A 90 9.66 -8.52 5.33
CA LYS A 90 10.08 -7.18 4.87
C LYS A 90 8.98 -6.16 5.01
N ARG A 91 7.71 -6.53 4.71
CA ARG A 91 6.55 -5.65 4.79
C ARG A 91 6.18 -5.27 6.23
N LEU A 92 6.27 -6.24 7.15
CA LEU A 92 6.05 -6.00 8.58
C LEU A 92 7.10 -5.07 9.20
N LEU A 93 8.34 -5.17 8.73
CA LEU A 93 9.48 -4.42 9.27
C LEU A 93 9.76 -3.12 8.52
N VAL A 94 9.05 -2.84 7.41
CA VAL A 94 9.33 -1.64 6.63
C VAL A 94 8.98 -0.39 7.44
N ASN A 95 9.95 0.50 7.56
CA ASN A 95 9.72 1.84 8.06
C ASN A 95 9.02 2.66 6.96
N LEU A 96 7.87 3.24 7.28
CA LEU A 96 7.06 4.02 6.34
C LEU A 96 7.75 5.33 5.94
N ASP A 97 8.59 5.90 6.80
CA ASP A 97 9.40 7.08 6.44
C ASP A 97 10.37 6.74 5.32
N VAL A 98 11.05 5.59 5.42
CA VAL A 98 11.96 5.11 4.38
C VAL A 98 11.21 4.70 3.11
N LEU A 99 10.04 4.06 3.26
CA LEU A 99 9.23 3.66 2.11
C LEU A 99 8.70 4.86 1.32
N CYS A 100 8.33 5.93 2.01
CA CYS A 100 7.75 7.13 1.42
C CYS A 100 8.76 8.29 1.30
N ASP A 101 10.04 8.03 1.55
CA ASP A 101 11.08 9.05 1.41
C ASP A 101 11.10 9.66 0.00
N GLY A 102 11.18 10.99 -0.06
CA GLY A 102 11.09 11.74 -1.32
C GLY A 102 9.71 11.79 -1.97
N LEU A 103 8.67 11.19 -1.37
CA LEU A 103 7.29 11.30 -1.83
C LEU A 103 6.51 12.34 -1.02
N PRO A 104 5.46 12.95 -1.61
CA PRO A 104 4.54 13.80 -0.85
C PRO A 104 3.97 13.07 0.37
N ILE A 105 3.83 13.79 1.47
CA ILE A 105 3.38 13.25 2.77
C ILE A 105 2.01 12.54 2.70
N ALA A 106 1.19 12.86 1.70
CA ALA A 106 -0.11 12.24 1.46
C ALA A 106 -0.01 10.70 1.31
N PHE A 107 1.05 10.20 0.67
CA PHE A 107 1.26 8.76 0.47
C PHE A 107 1.51 8.04 1.82
N LYS A 108 2.36 8.62 2.66
CA LYS A 108 2.61 8.08 3.99
C LYS A 108 1.35 8.09 4.85
N LYS A 109 0.66 9.24 4.91
CA LYS A 109 -0.60 9.39 5.67
C LYS A 109 -1.68 8.41 5.21
N CYS A 110 -1.81 8.19 3.90
CA CYS A 110 -2.74 7.21 3.35
C CYS A 110 -2.43 5.79 3.84
N LEU A 111 -1.16 5.40 3.83
CA LEU A 111 -0.72 4.08 4.25
C LEU A 111 -0.83 3.87 5.78
N GLU A 112 -0.44 4.87 6.57
CA GLU A 112 -0.62 4.86 8.03
C GLU A 112 -2.09 4.74 8.41
N TYR A 113 -2.94 5.52 7.77
CA TYR A 113 -4.38 5.47 7.98
C TYR A 113 -4.97 4.10 7.62
N ALA A 114 -4.63 3.53 6.47
CA ALA A 114 -5.11 2.21 6.08
C ALA A 114 -4.73 1.13 7.11
N ARG A 115 -3.52 1.21 7.65
CA ARG A 115 -3.01 0.27 8.67
C ARG A 115 -3.60 0.47 10.06
N SER A 116 -4.12 1.65 10.37
CA SER A 116 -4.75 1.95 11.67
C SER A 116 -6.21 1.51 11.74
N LEU A 117 -6.85 1.22 10.59
CA LEU A 117 -8.26 0.85 10.53
C LEU A 117 -8.51 -0.54 11.13
N GLU A 118 -9.58 -0.65 11.89
CA GLU A 118 -10.09 -1.94 12.37
C GLU A 118 -10.75 -2.76 11.25
N PHE A 119 -10.89 -4.07 11.45
CA PHE A 119 -11.41 -5.01 10.44
C PHE A 119 -12.79 -4.61 9.91
N THR A 120 -13.71 -4.22 10.77
CA THR A 120 -15.09 -3.86 10.41
C THR A 120 -15.26 -2.36 10.18
N GLU A 121 -14.22 -1.57 10.43
CA GLU A 121 -14.29 -0.11 10.35
C GLU A 121 -14.56 0.38 8.94
N ARG A 122 -15.42 1.38 8.83
CA ARG A 122 -15.68 2.06 7.56
C ARG A 122 -14.61 3.12 7.33
N PRO A 123 -13.80 3.01 6.27
CA PRO A 123 -12.83 4.05 5.96
C PRO A 123 -13.47 5.41 5.70
N ASN A 124 -12.82 6.47 6.16
CA ASN A 124 -13.17 7.82 5.80
C ASN A 124 -12.63 8.13 4.38
N TYR A 125 -13.42 7.78 3.39
CA TYR A 125 -13.05 7.99 1.98
C TYR A 125 -12.93 9.48 1.61
N GLN A 126 -13.62 10.37 2.34
CA GLN A 126 -13.50 11.81 2.11
C GLN A 126 -12.12 12.31 2.57
N TYR A 127 -11.65 11.86 3.72
CA TYR A 127 -10.30 12.14 4.20
C TYR A 127 -9.24 11.67 3.20
N LEU A 128 -9.34 10.42 2.74
CA LEU A 128 -8.41 9.86 1.76
C LEU A 128 -8.39 10.65 0.45
N ARG A 129 -9.57 11.03 -0.06
CA ARG A 129 -9.67 11.88 -1.24
C ARG A 129 -9.05 13.25 -1.02
N GLY A 130 -9.28 13.85 0.16
CA GLY A 130 -8.70 15.13 0.56
C GLY A 130 -7.18 15.13 0.46
N LEU A 131 -6.51 14.10 0.99
CA LEU A 131 -5.05 13.98 0.93
C LEU A 131 -4.47 14.17 -0.49
N PHE A 132 -5.15 13.61 -1.49
CA PHE A 132 -4.67 13.68 -2.89
C PHE A 132 -5.24 14.87 -3.66
N THR A 133 -6.39 15.40 -3.27
CA THR A 133 -6.93 16.65 -3.84
C THR A 133 -6.03 17.82 -3.44
N ASP A 134 -5.66 17.92 -2.18
CA ASP A 134 -4.77 18.96 -1.68
C ASP A 134 -3.40 18.89 -2.36
N LEU A 135 -2.88 17.69 -2.55
CA LEU A 135 -1.64 17.46 -3.27
C LEU A 135 -1.73 17.94 -4.73
N ARG A 136 -2.83 17.64 -5.41
CA ARG A 136 -3.06 18.09 -6.78
C ARG A 136 -3.14 19.62 -6.88
N GLN A 137 -3.87 20.26 -5.98
CA GLN A 137 -3.97 21.73 -5.96
C GLN A 137 -2.60 22.39 -5.76
N GLN A 138 -1.80 21.87 -4.83
CA GLN A 138 -0.43 22.35 -4.62
C GLN A 138 0.43 22.22 -5.87
N HIS A 139 0.25 21.16 -6.64
CA HIS A 139 1.00 20.92 -7.88
C HIS A 139 0.50 21.84 -9.02
N ASP A 140 -0.81 21.98 -9.16
CA ASP A 140 -1.41 22.87 -10.17
C ASP A 140 -1.03 24.34 -9.88
N ASP A 141 -1.03 24.78 -8.62
CA ASP A 141 -0.58 26.11 -8.21
C ASP A 141 0.91 26.34 -8.50
N PHE A 142 1.73 25.30 -8.37
CA PHE A 142 3.16 25.37 -8.67
C PHE A 142 3.41 25.49 -10.18
N GLU A 143 2.71 24.73 -11.02
CA GLU A 143 2.78 24.84 -12.47
C GLU A 143 2.28 26.20 -12.96
N PHE A 144 1.19 26.71 -12.38
CA PHE A 144 0.64 28.01 -12.75
C PHE A 144 1.57 29.19 -12.40
N ARG A 145 2.27 29.11 -11.27
CA ARG A 145 3.32 30.10 -10.90
C ARG A 145 4.59 29.98 -11.75
N GLY A 146 4.87 28.79 -12.29
CA GLY A 146 6.01 28.53 -13.17
C GLY A 146 5.82 28.89 -14.63
N LEU A 147 4.57 29.13 -15.08
CA LEU A 147 4.23 29.50 -16.46
C LEU A 147 4.57 30.95 -16.86
N GLY A 148 5.24 31.70 -15.99
CA GLY A 148 5.86 33.01 -16.28
C GLY A 148 7.26 32.93 -16.87
N THR A 149 7.62 31.93 -17.66
CA THR A 149 8.72 31.85 -18.63
C THR A 149 9.26 30.42 -18.76
N ASN A 150 9.28 29.95 -20.01
CA ASN A 150 10.02 28.77 -20.53
C ASN A 150 9.47 27.37 -20.28
N ARG A 151 8.76 26.90 -21.30
CA ARG A 151 8.72 25.47 -21.66
C ARG A 151 10.14 24.95 -21.82
N THR A 152 10.70 24.30 -20.82
CA THR A 152 11.84 23.40 -21.03
C THR A 152 11.93 22.39 -19.90
N THR A 153 11.75 21.13 -20.28
CA THR A 153 12.25 19.91 -19.66
C THR A 153 11.69 19.50 -18.31
N LEU A 154 10.77 18.56 -18.36
CA LEU A 154 10.65 17.51 -17.34
C LEU A 154 12.03 16.87 -17.16
N ARG A 155 12.80 17.34 -16.19
CA ARG A 155 13.99 16.62 -15.74
C ARG A 155 13.49 15.36 -15.03
N SER A 156 13.73 14.24 -15.68
CA SER A 156 13.76 12.94 -15.03
C SER A 156 14.61 13.05 -13.77
N VAL A 157 13.97 12.91 -12.62
CA VAL A 157 14.68 12.73 -11.35
C VAL A 157 15.31 11.34 -11.43
N THR A 158 16.54 11.31 -11.88
CA THR A 158 17.39 10.12 -11.83
C THR A 158 17.82 9.95 -10.38
N LEU A 159 17.12 9.09 -9.64
CA LEU A 159 17.57 8.66 -8.33
C LEU A 159 18.83 7.80 -8.51
N PRO A 160 19.87 8.01 -7.71
CA PRO A 160 21.08 7.19 -7.78
C PRO A 160 20.73 5.73 -7.43
N LEU A 161 21.20 4.82 -8.28
CA LEU A 161 21.18 3.39 -8.04
C LEU A 161 21.97 3.08 -6.76
N PRO A 162 21.50 2.21 -5.87
CA PRO A 162 22.30 1.77 -4.75
C PRO A 162 23.50 0.96 -5.27
N ILE A 163 24.68 1.40 -4.87
CA ILE A 163 25.95 0.72 -5.12
C ILE A 163 25.88 -0.68 -4.53
N ALA A 164 26.17 -1.68 -5.35
CA ALA A 164 26.36 -3.04 -4.92
C ALA A 164 27.59 -3.10 -3.99
N GLY A 165 27.36 -3.31 -2.71
CA GLY A 165 28.38 -3.58 -1.70
C GLY A 165 28.39 -5.09 -1.40
N SER A 166 29.59 -5.64 -1.56
CA SER A 166 30.01 -7.02 -1.38
C SER A 166 29.74 -7.61 0.01
N ASP A 167 29.47 -8.91 0.01
CA ASP A 167 29.75 -9.95 1.02
C ASP A 167 30.06 -9.56 2.47
N ALA A 168 29.27 -10.12 3.39
CA ALA A 168 29.80 -10.79 4.58
C ALA A 168 28.73 -11.70 5.20
N THR A 169 29.01 -12.97 5.16
CA THR A 169 28.43 -14.10 5.89
C THR A 169 28.57 -13.85 7.40
N GLN A 170 27.45 -13.76 8.13
CA GLN A 170 27.44 -14.14 9.54
C GLN A 170 26.07 -14.67 9.92
N THR A 171 26.04 -15.95 10.23
CA THR A 171 24.97 -16.71 10.87
C THR A 171 24.93 -16.34 12.35
N GLU A 172 23.90 -15.60 12.76
CA GLU A 172 23.52 -15.53 14.19
C GLU A 172 22.10 -16.02 14.37
N THR A 173 22.00 -17.14 15.06
CA THR A 173 20.78 -17.72 15.57
C THR A 173 20.33 -16.98 16.82
N LEU A 174 19.20 -16.29 16.75
CA LEU A 174 18.53 -15.73 17.92
C LEU A 174 17.29 -16.56 18.31
N PRO A 175 17.06 -16.77 19.61
CA PRO A 175 16.00 -17.65 20.10
C PRO A 175 14.60 -17.03 19.97
N ILE A 176 13.66 -17.90 19.59
CA ILE A 176 12.23 -17.58 19.47
C ILE A 176 11.63 -17.42 20.88
N GLN A 177 11.34 -16.20 21.27
CA GLN A 177 10.46 -15.96 22.42
C GLN A 177 9.01 -16.15 22.04
N LYS A 178 8.41 -17.23 22.52
CA LYS A 178 6.97 -17.50 22.48
C LYS A 178 6.25 -16.52 23.41
N ARG A 179 5.61 -15.49 22.87
CA ARG A 179 4.64 -14.71 23.63
C ARG A 179 3.37 -15.54 23.82
N ARG A 180 3.11 -15.93 25.05
CA ARG A 180 1.89 -16.56 25.54
C ARG A 180 0.73 -15.58 25.42
N ILE A 181 -0.22 -15.85 24.53
CA ILE A 181 -1.51 -15.17 24.52
C ILE A 181 -2.31 -15.77 25.68
N ARG A 182 -2.65 -14.93 26.66
CA ARG A 182 -3.54 -15.31 27.76
C ARG A 182 -4.94 -15.52 27.20
N GLY A 183 -5.50 -16.68 27.54
CA GLY A 183 -6.82 -17.07 27.13
C GLY A 183 -7.93 -16.17 27.69
N VAL A 184 -8.94 -16.02 26.88
CA VAL A 184 -10.27 -15.60 27.33
C VAL A 184 -11.06 -16.85 27.54
N GLN A 185 -11.42 -17.12 28.79
CA GLN A 185 -12.39 -18.16 29.18
C GLN A 185 -13.81 -17.61 29.00
N ARG A 186 -14.64 -18.48 28.43
CA ARG A 186 -16.11 -18.54 28.38
C ARG A 186 -16.80 -17.53 27.48
#